data_7b51f64a06891d57b74e73339b488b31
#
_entry.id   7b51f64a06891d57b74e73339b488b31
#
_cell.length_a   1.000
_cell.length_b   1.000
_cell.length_c   1.000
_cell.angle_alpha   90.00
_cell.angle_beta   90.00
_cell.angle_gamma   90.00
#
_symmetry.space_group_name_H-M   'P 1'
#
loop_
_entity.id
_entity.type
_entity.pdbx_description
1 polymer ?
#
loop_
_entity_poly.entity_id
_entity_poly.type
_entity_poly.pdbx_seq_one_letter_code
_entity_poly.pdbx_strand_id
1 'polypeptide(L)'
;DGVYLFERDCSVQRRHQKVIEEAPAFGMTAQLRAQMGEAALKAAKAISYAGAGTVEFLLDSDGRFYFMEMNTRLQVEHPVTEMITGQDLVEWQLRVANNEPLPLTQEQLHIHGHAFEARIYAEDPNNDFLPATGRLSLLQPPVESRHVRVDTGVVQGDEVSVFYDPMIAKLIVWDENRDKALARLTKALTEYHIDGVVTNIEFLYTLANSAPFKSEQIDTGFIEKNQHLLMLNDEQHINALLPMAALYLMLSGQHENQYKAAKNIQDQYSPWSFGNAWRANEQHLQNLELAVGDNTFTVQV
;
A
#
# COMPACT_ATOMS: atom_id res chain seq x y z
N ASP A 1 18.59 27.96 12.62
CA ASP A 1 17.23 28.19 12.10
C ASP A 1 16.50 26.84 12.03
N GLY A 2 15.17 26.88 11.97
CA GLY A 2 14.31 25.71 11.83
C GLY A 2 13.00 26.09 11.18
N VAL A 3 12.46 25.20 10.37
CA VAL A 3 11.16 25.30 9.75
C VAL A 3 10.36 24.03 10.03
N TYR A 4 9.03 24.11 10.02
CA TYR A 4 8.17 22.94 10.06
C TYR A 4 7.52 22.71 8.68
N LEU A 5 7.46 21.44 8.28
CA LEU A 5 6.96 21.02 6.97
C LEU A 5 5.53 20.48 7.06
N PHE A 6 4.75 21.16 7.91
CA PHE A 6 3.35 20.88 8.18
C PHE A 6 3.13 19.54 8.92
N GLU A 7 1.93 19.03 8.89
CA GLU A 7 1.53 17.85 9.64
C GLU A 7 1.17 16.67 8.74
N ARG A 8 1.22 15.49 9.35
CA ARG A 8 0.69 14.24 8.84
C ARG A 8 -0.32 13.66 9.83
N ASP A 9 -1.36 13.02 9.34
CA ASP A 9 -2.21 12.15 10.15
C ASP A 9 -1.69 10.71 10.06
N CYS A 10 -1.42 10.13 11.22
CA CYS A 10 -0.95 8.76 11.37
C CYS A 10 -1.88 7.97 12.31
N SER A 11 -3.14 8.36 12.40
CA SER A 11 -4.11 7.75 13.32
C SER A 11 -4.50 6.33 12.91
N VAL A 12 -4.45 6.01 11.61
CA VAL A 12 -4.76 4.67 11.11
C VAL A 12 -3.63 3.72 11.42
N GLN A 13 -3.75 3.05 12.54
CA GLN A 13 -2.71 2.14 13.05
C GLN A 13 -3.33 0.86 13.61
N ARG A 14 -2.53 -0.18 13.62
CA ARG A 14 -2.83 -1.47 14.23
C ARG A 14 -1.72 -1.85 15.21
N ARG A 15 -2.05 -2.04 16.48
CA ARG A 15 -1.06 -2.37 17.51
C ARG A 15 0.15 -1.42 17.51
N HIS A 16 -0.13 -0.12 17.38
CA HIS A 16 0.88 0.96 17.28
C HIS A 16 1.72 0.95 15.99
N GLN A 17 1.40 0.10 15.03
CA GLN A 17 2.00 0.11 13.71
C GLN A 17 1.13 0.93 12.75
N LYS A 18 1.69 1.97 12.19
CA LYS A 18 1.04 2.82 11.18
C LYS A 18 0.75 1.99 9.93
N VAL A 19 -0.41 2.18 9.33
CA VAL A 19 -0.89 1.40 8.17
C VAL A 19 -1.12 2.28 6.96
N ILE A 20 -1.85 3.38 7.15
CA ILE A 20 -2.03 4.45 6.17
C ILE A 20 -1.74 5.77 6.86
N GLU A 21 -0.95 6.60 6.19
CA GLU A 21 -0.66 7.97 6.60
C GLU A 21 -1.16 8.94 5.54
N GLU A 22 -1.65 10.11 5.96
CA GLU A 22 -2.07 11.17 5.04
C GLU A 22 -1.49 12.54 5.40
N ALA A 23 -1.30 13.36 4.39
CA ALA A 23 -0.88 14.74 4.52
C ALA A 23 -1.60 15.63 3.48
N PRO A 24 -2.09 16.83 3.90
CA PRO A 24 -2.23 17.30 5.28
C PRO A 24 -3.29 16.52 6.06
N ALA A 25 -3.28 16.64 7.39
CA ALA A 25 -4.31 16.04 8.25
C ALA A 25 -5.67 16.69 7.98
N PHE A 26 -6.71 15.86 7.96
CA PHE A 26 -8.08 16.37 7.77
C PHE A 26 -8.52 17.29 8.94
N GLY A 27 -9.32 18.31 8.63
CA GLY A 27 -9.86 19.21 9.64
C GLY A 27 -8.86 20.14 10.31
N MET A 28 -7.59 20.12 9.93
CA MET A 28 -6.55 20.95 10.51
C MET A 28 -6.71 22.42 10.10
N THR A 29 -6.99 23.28 11.07
CA THR A 29 -7.05 24.73 10.82
C THR A 29 -5.66 25.35 10.70
N ALA A 30 -5.52 26.46 9.97
CA ALA A 30 -4.25 27.16 9.84
C ALA A 30 -3.69 27.61 11.21
N GLN A 31 -4.57 28.00 12.15
CA GLN A 31 -4.16 28.38 13.49
C GLN A 31 -3.60 27.21 14.29
N LEU A 32 -4.28 26.07 14.30
CA LEU A 32 -3.84 24.87 15.01
C LEU A 32 -2.52 24.34 14.42
N ARG A 33 -2.42 24.32 13.09
CA ARG A 33 -1.17 23.97 12.38
C ARG A 33 0.01 24.84 12.80
N ALA A 34 -0.19 26.14 12.87
CA ALA A 34 0.85 27.06 13.31
C ALA A 34 1.26 26.81 14.78
N GLN A 35 0.28 26.61 15.67
CA GLN A 35 0.54 26.32 17.08
C GLN A 35 1.34 25.02 17.27
N MET A 36 0.95 23.96 16.57
CA MET A 36 1.67 22.68 16.63
C MET A 36 3.07 22.77 16.02
N GLY A 37 3.20 23.47 14.88
CA GLY A 37 4.49 23.71 14.24
C GLY A 37 5.46 24.50 15.12
N GLU A 38 4.96 25.57 15.76
CA GLU A 38 5.77 26.35 16.73
C GLU A 38 6.17 25.52 17.95
N ALA A 39 5.27 24.69 18.47
CA ALA A 39 5.56 23.79 19.58
C ALA A 39 6.65 22.78 19.18
N ALA A 40 6.58 22.21 17.99
CA ALA A 40 7.59 21.31 17.45
C ALA A 40 8.96 22.00 17.30
N LEU A 41 9.00 23.22 16.78
CA LEU A 41 10.24 24.00 16.67
C LEU A 41 10.82 24.35 18.04
N LYS A 42 9.98 24.66 19.05
CA LYS A 42 10.45 24.89 20.43
C LYS A 42 11.07 23.64 21.02
N ALA A 43 10.46 22.45 20.81
CA ALA A 43 11.02 21.19 21.29
C ALA A 43 12.38 20.90 20.64
N ALA A 44 12.49 21.02 19.32
CA ALA A 44 13.75 20.81 18.59
C ALA A 44 14.85 21.78 19.04
N LYS A 45 14.54 23.07 19.20
CA LYS A 45 15.48 24.09 19.68
C LYS A 45 15.97 23.83 21.12
N ALA A 46 15.07 23.37 21.99
CA ALA A 46 15.40 23.08 23.39
C ALA A 46 16.50 22.02 23.55
N ILE A 47 16.59 21.09 22.61
CA ILE A 47 17.63 20.04 22.60
C ILE A 47 18.75 20.30 21.58
N SER A 48 18.77 21.49 20.97
CA SER A 48 19.75 21.86 19.92
C SER A 48 19.77 20.83 18.77
N TYR A 49 18.60 20.30 18.38
CA TYR A 49 18.50 19.29 17.34
C TYR A 49 18.83 19.86 15.96
N ALA A 50 19.63 19.14 15.19
CA ALA A 50 19.98 19.46 13.81
C ALA A 50 19.67 18.26 12.89
N GLY A 51 18.94 18.51 11.81
CA GLY A 51 18.52 17.50 10.85
C GLY A 51 16.98 17.40 10.72
N ALA A 52 16.51 16.43 9.94
CA ALA A 52 15.11 16.12 9.84
C ALA A 52 14.63 15.35 11.08
N GLY A 53 13.52 15.77 11.66
CA GLY A 53 12.90 15.12 12.82
C GLY A 53 11.41 15.30 12.79
N THR A 54 10.70 14.51 13.59
CA THR A 54 9.24 14.62 13.74
C THR A 54 8.88 14.70 15.21
N VAL A 55 8.02 15.66 15.54
CA VAL A 55 7.39 15.74 16.86
C VAL A 55 5.99 15.19 16.73
N GLU A 56 5.70 14.15 17.50
CA GLU A 56 4.38 13.52 17.52
C GLU A 56 3.52 14.11 18.64
N PHE A 57 2.26 14.35 18.30
CA PHE A 57 1.26 14.89 19.20
C PHE A 57 0.01 14.02 19.20
N LEU A 58 -0.66 13.97 20.33
CA LEU A 58 -2.05 13.49 20.43
C LEU A 58 -2.96 14.71 20.31
N LEU A 59 -3.89 14.68 19.35
CA LEU A 59 -4.89 15.74 19.15
C LEU A 59 -6.24 15.25 19.67
N ASP A 60 -6.82 16.03 20.59
CA ASP A 60 -8.15 15.76 21.14
C ASP A 60 -9.23 16.38 20.22
N SER A 61 -10.45 15.88 20.33
CA SER A 61 -11.63 16.33 19.60
C SER A 61 -11.99 17.81 19.86
N ASP A 62 -11.54 18.38 20.97
CA ASP A 62 -11.72 19.80 21.31
C ASP A 62 -10.61 20.71 20.76
N GLY A 63 -9.67 20.17 19.99
CA GLY A 63 -8.55 20.89 19.37
C GLY A 63 -7.36 21.10 20.32
N ARG A 64 -7.37 20.54 21.52
CA ARG A 64 -6.17 20.50 22.38
C ARG A 64 -5.20 19.43 21.88
N PHE A 65 -3.92 19.76 21.86
CA PHE A 65 -2.89 18.79 21.50
C PHE A 65 -1.88 18.60 22.64
N TYR A 66 -1.33 17.40 22.72
CA TYR A 66 -0.42 16.98 23.79
C TYR A 66 0.81 16.36 23.15
N PHE A 67 2.00 16.80 23.63
CA PHE A 67 3.27 16.24 23.19
C PHE A 67 3.35 14.76 23.58
N MET A 68 3.73 13.92 22.65
CA MET A 68 3.94 12.50 22.88
C MET A 68 5.42 12.16 22.86
N GLU A 69 6.07 12.36 21.71
CA GLU A 69 7.51 12.09 21.55
C GLU A 69 8.13 12.91 20.43
N MET A 70 9.47 12.88 20.36
CA MET A 70 10.21 13.38 19.21
C MET A 70 11.06 12.26 18.61
N ASN A 71 10.82 11.98 17.34
CA ASN A 71 11.63 11.08 16.55
C ASN A 71 12.77 11.86 15.89
N THR A 72 13.99 11.65 16.40
CA THR A 72 15.21 12.35 15.93
C THR A 72 15.83 11.65 14.72
N ARG A 73 15.02 11.39 13.72
CA ARG A 73 15.37 10.74 12.46
C ARG A 73 14.33 11.06 11.40
N LEU A 74 14.67 10.79 10.15
CA LEU A 74 13.68 10.74 9.08
C LEU A 74 12.70 9.58 9.35
N GLN A 75 11.42 9.82 9.21
CA GLN A 75 10.39 8.79 9.41
C GLN A 75 10.06 8.07 8.09
N VAL A 76 9.45 6.88 8.21
CA VAL A 76 9.03 6.06 7.06
C VAL A 76 8.09 6.86 6.16
N GLU A 77 7.13 7.58 6.77
CA GLU A 77 6.06 8.34 6.12
C GLU A 77 6.48 9.75 5.64
N HIS A 78 7.77 10.05 5.58
CA HIS A 78 8.24 11.34 5.04
C HIS A 78 7.78 11.63 3.59
N PRO A 79 7.57 10.63 2.71
CA PRO A 79 7.16 10.87 1.35
C PRO A 79 5.86 11.65 1.20
N VAL A 80 4.86 11.49 2.09
CA VAL A 80 3.63 12.29 1.98
C VAL A 80 3.89 13.78 2.23
N THR A 81 4.85 14.11 3.10
CA THR A 81 5.31 15.50 3.30
C THR A 81 6.03 16.02 2.06
N GLU A 82 6.90 15.22 1.45
CA GLU A 82 7.59 15.56 0.21
C GLU A 82 6.61 15.84 -0.91
N MET A 83 5.58 14.98 -1.06
CA MET A 83 4.57 15.12 -2.12
C MET A 83 3.74 16.39 -2.00
N ILE A 84 3.39 16.82 -0.78
CA ILE A 84 2.57 18.03 -0.58
C ILE A 84 3.40 19.33 -0.55
N THR A 85 4.72 19.24 -0.30
CA THR A 85 5.58 20.42 -0.20
C THR A 85 6.48 20.61 -1.42
N GLY A 86 6.69 19.56 -2.21
CA GLY A 86 7.63 19.56 -3.33
C GLY A 86 9.09 19.60 -2.88
N GLN A 87 9.39 19.23 -1.63
CA GLN A 87 10.75 19.23 -1.09
C GLN A 87 11.30 17.81 -0.98
N ASP A 88 12.61 17.64 -1.20
CA ASP A 88 13.35 16.41 -0.96
C ASP A 88 14.02 16.47 0.42
N LEU A 89 13.48 15.71 1.39
CA LEU A 89 13.96 15.74 2.76
C LEU A 89 15.30 15.05 2.94
N VAL A 90 15.63 14.10 2.10
CA VAL A 90 16.93 13.43 2.10
C VAL A 90 18.01 14.41 1.61
N GLU A 91 17.74 15.14 0.54
CA GLU A 91 18.62 16.21 0.07
C GLU A 91 18.82 17.27 1.18
N TRP A 92 17.75 17.69 1.85
CA TRP A 92 17.84 18.66 2.93
C TRP A 92 18.71 18.16 4.10
N GLN A 93 18.61 16.87 4.45
CA GLN A 93 19.48 16.27 5.47
C GLN A 93 20.95 16.34 5.06
N LEU A 94 21.28 16.05 3.81
CA LEU A 94 22.66 16.14 3.30
C LEU A 94 23.19 17.58 3.31
N ARG A 95 22.36 18.57 2.92
CA ARG A 95 22.70 19.99 2.98
C ARG A 95 22.98 20.44 4.42
N VAL A 96 22.09 20.07 5.37
CA VAL A 96 22.28 20.41 6.79
C VAL A 96 23.54 19.75 7.34
N ALA A 97 23.82 18.50 7.00
CA ALA A 97 25.04 17.81 7.40
C ALA A 97 26.30 18.46 6.82
N ASN A 98 26.19 19.09 5.66
CA ASN A 98 27.27 19.89 5.05
C ASN A 98 27.38 21.33 5.59
N ASN A 99 26.63 21.66 6.65
CA ASN A 99 26.54 23.00 7.26
C ASN A 99 26.00 24.09 6.32
N GLU A 100 25.20 23.72 5.33
CA GLU A 100 24.50 24.68 4.49
C GLU A 100 23.26 25.23 5.21
N PRO A 101 22.84 26.47 4.93
CA PRO A 101 21.58 27.01 5.43
C PRO A 101 20.40 26.21 4.87
N LEU A 102 19.25 26.28 5.56
CA LEU A 102 18.03 25.67 5.03
C LEU A 102 17.65 26.30 3.68
N PRO A 103 17.24 25.49 2.70
CA PRO A 103 16.95 25.97 1.34
C PRO A 103 15.80 26.98 1.27
N LEU A 104 14.83 26.90 2.19
CA LEU A 104 13.63 27.75 2.22
C LEU A 104 13.35 28.26 3.64
N THR A 105 12.72 29.44 3.71
CA THR A 105 12.12 29.97 4.94
C THR A 105 10.71 29.41 5.15
N GLN A 106 10.14 29.62 6.35
CA GLN A 106 8.77 29.14 6.64
C GLN A 106 7.72 29.76 5.72
N GLU A 107 7.89 31.02 5.33
CA GLU A 107 6.95 31.76 4.47
C GLU A 107 6.97 31.29 3.02
N GLN A 108 8.05 30.60 2.60
CA GLN A 108 8.21 30.04 1.26
C GLN A 108 7.66 28.63 1.14
N LEU A 109 7.34 28.01 2.27
CA LEU A 109 6.78 26.66 2.31
C LEU A 109 5.26 26.71 2.19
N HIS A 110 4.72 25.92 1.29
CA HIS A 110 3.29 25.84 1.02
C HIS A 110 2.83 24.39 0.88
N ILE A 111 1.59 24.14 1.30
CA ILE A 111 0.91 22.86 1.05
C ILE A 111 0.29 22.91 -0.35
N HIS A 112 0.50 21.87 -1.12
CA HIS A 112 -0.10 21.68 -2.42
C HIS A 112 -0.70 20.28 -2.56
N GLY A 113 -2.02 20.22 -2.76
CA GLY A 113 -2.74 18.96 -2.90
C GLY A 113 -2.85 18.15 -1.62
N HIS A 114 -2.96 16.84 -1.79
CA HIS A 114 -3.11 15.86 -0.72
C HIS A 114 -2.40 14.56 -1.08
N ALA A 115 -1.75 13.93 -0.13
CA ALA A 115 -1.01 12.69 -0.34
C ALA A 115 -1.41 11.63 0.68
N PHE A 116 -1.38 10.37 0.25
CA PHE A 116 -1.48 9.19 1.11
C PHE A 116 -0.24 8.31 0.93
N GLU A 117 0.19 7.69 2.01
CA GLU A 117 1.13 6.57 1.98
C GLU A 117 0.43 5.34 2.55
N ALA A 118 0.55 4.21 1.89
CA ALA A 118 0.12 2.91 2.38
C ALA A 118 1.33 1.99 2.50
N ARG A 119 1.48 1.35 3.65
CA ARG A 119 2.57 0.40 3.90
C ARG A 119 2.18 -0.99 3.46
N ILE A 120 2.87 -1.51 2.45
CA ILE A 120 2.66 -2.86 1.93
C ILE A 120 3.51 -3.83 2.75
N TYR A 121 2.83 -4.72 3.49
CA TYR A 121 3.46 -5.71 4.35
C TYR A 121 3.19 -7.13 3.85
N ALA A 122 4.17 -8.03 4.04
CA ALA A 122 3.97 -9.47 3.97
C ALA A 122 3.35 -9.93 5.30
N GLU A 123 2.05 -9.78 5.43
CA GLU A 123 1.25 -10.10 6.63
C GLU A 123 -0.09 -10.71 6.21
N ASP A 124 -0.61 -11.61 7.04
CA ASP A 124 -1.91 -12.22 6.83
C ASP A 124 -3.00 -11.52 7.66
N PRO A 125 -3.84 -10.67 7.05
CA PRO A 125 -4.92 -9.96 7.76
C PRO A 125 -5.94 -10.91 8.39
N ASN A 126 -6.18 -12.08 7.80
CA ASN A 126 -7.15 -13.06 8.29
C ASN A 126 -6.61 -13.89 9.47
N ASN A 127 -5.29 -13.89 9.66
CA ASN A 127 -4.60 -14.56 10.74
C ASN A 127 -3.92 -13.57 11.69
N ASP A 128 -4.69 -12.60 12.17
CA ASP A 128 -4.24 -11.58 13.13
C ASP A 128 -2.98 -10.81 12.69
N PHE A 129 -2.83 -10.64 11.36
CA PHE A 129 -1.68 -9.97 10.73
C PHE A 129 -0.33 -10.59 11.10
N LEU A 130 -0.28 -11.90 11.23
CA LEU A 130 1.00 -12.58 11.41
C LEU A 130 1.89 -12.35 10.17
N PRO A 131 3.19 -12.11 10.39
CA PRO A 131 4.14 -11.99 9.29
C PRO A 131 4.14 -13.24 8.40
N ALA A 132 4.05 -13.05 7.09
CA ALA A 132 4.19 -14.08 6.10
C ALA A 132 5.63 -14.09 5.56
N THR A 133 6.16 -15.28 5.32
CA THR A 133 7.49 -15.47 4.75
C THR A 133 7.40 -16.26 3.47
N GLY A 134 8.34 -16.06 2.56
CA GLY A 134 8.37 -16.78 1.30
C GLY A 134 9.13 -16.01 0.23
N ARG A 135 9.15 -16.58 -0.96
CA ARG A 135 9.81 -15.97 -2.12
C ARG A 135 8.79 -15.21 -2.97
N LEU A 136 9.10 -13.97 -3.31
CA LEU A 136 8.28 -13.14 -4.20
C LEU A 136 8.32 -13.69 -5.62
N SER A 137 7.38 -14.58 -5.96
CA SER A 137 7.28 -15.20 -7.29
C SER A 137 6.81 -14.20 -8.35
N LEU A 138 5.97 -13.25 -7.96
CA LEU A 138 5.56 -12.09 -8.74
C LEU A 138 5.68 -10.85 -7.88
N LEU A 139 6.24 -9.79 -8.44
CA LEU A 139 6.25 -8.44 -7.86
C LEU A 139 6.05 -7.43 -8.98
N GLN A 140 4.82 -6.96 -9.13
CA GLN A 140 4.44 -5.98 -10.13
C GLN A 140 3.81 -4.77 -9.45
N PRO A 141 4.59 -3.70 -9.19
CA PRO A 141 4.05 -2.46 -8.64
C PRO A 141 3.22 -1.71 -9.69
N PRO A 142 2.36 -0.77 -9.27
CA PRO A 142 1.70 0.15 -10.19
C PRO A 142 2.72 1.00 -10.95
N VAL A 143 2.30 1.52 -12.11
CA VAL A 143 3.17 2.39 -12.91
C VAL A 143 3.42 3.71 -12.18
N GLU A 144 4.69 3.99 -11.91
CA GLU A 144 5.10 5.25 -11.28
C GLU A 144 4.87 6.46 -12.18
N SER A 145 4.55 7.57 -11.56
CA SER A 145 4.32 8.86 -12.22
C SER A 145 4.53 10.00 -11.22
N ARG A 146 4.32 11.24 -11.63
CA ARG A 146 4.29 12.37 -10.67
C ARG A 146 3.21 12.24 -9.58
N HIS A 147 2.26 11.30 -9.73
CA HIS A 147 1.15 11.09 -8.84
C HIS A 147 1.23 9.77 -8.06
N VAL A 148 2.10 8.86 -8.47
CA VAL A 148 2.28 7.53 -7.88
C VAL A 148 3.77 7.26 -7.74
N ARG A 149 4.22 7.01 -6.53
CA ARG A 149 5.59 6.66 -6.17
C ARG A 149 5.59 5.36 -5.40
N VAL A 150 6.58 4.51 -5.65
CA VAL A 150 6.77 3.24 -4.91
C VAL A 150 8.18 3.19 -4.38
N ASP A 151 8.31 3.25 -3.05
CA ASP A 151 9.59 3.05 -2.39
C ASP A 151 9.68 1.59 -1.93
N THR A 152 10.59 0.82 -2.50
CA THR A 152 10.77 -0.60 -2.18
C THR A 152 12.23 -0.94 -2.01
N GLY A 153 12.50 -1.92 -1.14
CA GLY A 153 13.84 -2.48 -0.91
C GLY A 153 13.99 -3.90 -1.47
N VAL A 154 12.99 -4.43 -2.18
CA VAL A 154 12.98 -5.79 -2.70
C VAL A 154 12.67 -5.82 -4.19
N VAL A 155 13.06 -6.89 -4.85
CA VAL A 155 12.77 -7.18 -6.25
C VAL A 155 12.11 -8.55 -6.41
N GLN A 156 11.50 -8.80 -7.56
CA GLN A 156 10.94 -10.13 -7.86
C GLN A 156 12.02 -11.19 -7.75
N GLY A 157 11.70 -12.26 -7.02
CA GLY A 157 12.61 -13.37 -6.75
C GLY A 157 13.32 -13.29 -5.39
N ASP A 158 13.25 -12.15 -4.70
CA ASP A 158 13.77 -12.02 -3.33
C ASP A 158 12.93 -12.82 -2.34
N GLU A 159 13.52 -13.08 -1.18
CA GLU A 159 12.90 -13.81 -0.07
C GLU A 159 12.54 -12.86 1.07
N VAL A 160 11.28 -12.87 1.48
CA VAL A 160 10.84 -12.23 2.72
C VAL A 160 11.12 -13.18 3.88
N SER A 161 12.01 -12.80 4.78
CA SER A 161 12.48 -13.64 5.87
C SER A 161 11.96 -13.17 7.23
N VAL A 162 12.09 -14.03 8.25
CA VAL A 162 11.73 -13.71 9.65
C VAL A 162 12.73 -12.78 10.35
N PHE A 163 13.85 -12.46 9.72
CA PHE A 163 14.95 -11.72 10.36
C PHE A 163 14.83 -10.21 10.22
N TYR A 164 13.96 -9.74 9.33
CA TYR A 164 13.76 -8.33 9.03
C TYR A 164 12.28 -7.95 9.13
N ASP A 165 12.00 -6.64 9.11
CA ASP A 165 10.65 -6.11 9.01
C ASP A 165 9.96 -6.66 7.76
N PRO A 166 8.71 -7.17 7.85
CA PRO A 166 7.99 -7.73 6.71
C PRO A 166 7.49 -6.66 5.71
N MET A 167 7.89 -5.39 5.85
CA MET A 167 7.51 -4.33 4.92
C MET A 167 8.18 -4.54 3.56
N ILE A 168 7.35 -4.77 2.54
CA ILE A 168 7.77 -4.97 1.15
C ILE A 168 8.03 -3.62 0.48
N ALA A 169 7.09 -2.68 0.66
CA ALA A 169 7.14 -1.38 0.01
C ALA A 169 6.26 -0.35 0.71
N LYS A 170 6.47 0.91 0.33
CA LYS A 170 5.53 2.01 0.57
C LYS A 170 4.93 2.40 -0.77
N LEU A 171 3.62 2.47 -0.82
CA LEU A 171 2.88 3.02 -1.95
C LEU A 171 2.43 4.44 -1.59
N ILE A 172 2.95 5.42 -2.29
CA ILE A 172 2.66 6.83 -2.07
C ILE A 172 1.89 7.38 -3.26
N VAL A 173 0.80 8.09 -2.99
CA VAL A 173 0.01 8.76 -4.02
C VAL A 173 -0.24 10.21 -3.66
N TRP A 174 -0.39 11.05 -4.69
CA TRP A 174 -0.69 12.45 -4.56
C TRP A 174 -1.71 12.90 -5.60
N ASP A 175 -2.62 13.81 -5.21
CA ASP A 175 -3.49 14.51 -6.15
C ASP A 175 -3.89 15.89 -5.59
N GLU A 176 -4.67 16.66 -6.35
CA GLU A 176 -5.07 18.04 -6.04
C GLU A 176 -5.89 18.17 -4.75
N ASN A 177 -6.58 17.12 -4.33
CA ASN A 177 -7.39 17.08 -3.11
C ASN A 177 -7.50 15.65 -2.58
N ARG A 178 -8.05 15.50 -1.37
CA ARG A 178 -8.17 14.23 -0.65
C ARG A 178 -8.94 13.16 -1.45
N ASP A 179 -10.10 13.51 -2.00
CA ASP A 179 -10.94 12.54 -2.72
C ASP A 179 -10.23 11.97 -3.94
N LYS A 180 -9.55 12.83 -4.72
CA LYS A 180 -8.77 12.41 -5.89
C LYS A 180 -7.56 11.57 -5.47
N ALA A 181 -6.86 11.97 -4.42
CA ALA A 181 -5.73 11.20 -3.89
C ALA A 181 -6.18 9.83 -3.38
N LEU A 182 -7.31 9.74 -2.67
CA LEU A 182 -7.88 8.49 -2.19
C LEU A 182 -8.33 7.58 -3.34
N ALA A 183 -8.99 8.14 -4.36
CA ALA A 183 -9.35 7.39 -5.56
C ALA A 183 -8.11 6.86 -6.30
N ARG A 184 -7.01 7.61 -6.28
CA ARG A 184 -5.73 7.18 -6.83
C ARG A 184 -5.09 6.08 -6.02
N LEU A 185 -5.14 6.17 -4.67
CA LEU A 185 -4.65 5.11 -3.80
C LEU A 185 -5.37 3.79 -4.06
N THR A 186 -6.71 3.82 -4.08
CA THR A 186 -7.51 2.62 -4.35
C THR A 186 -7.20 2.02 -5.71
N LYS A 187 -7.05 2.84 -6.75
CA LYS A 187 -6.64 2.39 -8.08
C LYS A 187 -5.24 1.77 -8.05
N ALA A 188 -4.25 2.43 -7.46
CA ALA A 188 -2.88 1.94 -7.40
C ALA A 188 -2.78 0.61 -6.63
N LEU A 189 -3.58 0.43 -5.56
CA LEU A 189 -3.66 -0.84 -4.84
C LEU A 189 -4.21 -1.98 -5.72
N THR A 190 -5.17 -1.72 -6.62
CA THR A 190 -5.65 -2.74 -7.57
C THR A 190 -4.67 -3.08 -8.68
N GLU A 191 -3.69 -2.23 -8.92
CA GLU A 191 -2.62 -2.44 -9.91
C GLU A 191 -1.36 -3.07 -9.28
N TYR A 192 -1.32 -3.21 -7.94
CA TYR A 192 -0.18 -3.78 -7.23
C TYR A 192 -0.36 -5.29 -7.06
N HIS A 193 0.41 -6.09 -7.80
CA HIS A 193 0.31 -7.54 -7.77
C HIS A 193 1.56 -8.14 -7.12
N ILE A 194 1.36 -8.93 -6.08
CA ILE A 194 2.39 -9.68 -5.37
C ILE A 194 1.90 -11.12 -5.23
N ASP A 195 2.77 -12.07 -5.53
CA ASP A 195 2.53 -13.49 -5.33
C ASP A 195 3.75 -14.18 -4.69
N GLY A 196 3.50 -15.31 -4.02
CA GLY A 196 4.50 -16.08 -3.26
C GLY A 196 4.49 -15.81 -1.76
N VAL A 197 3.86 -14.71 -1.31
CA VAL A 197 3.60 -14.40 0.10
C VAL A 197 2.21 -13.78 0.26
N VAL A 198 1.59 -13.99 1.42
CA VAL A 198 0.35 -13.29 1.77
C VAL A 198 0.69 -11.83 2.09
N THR A 199 -0.14 -10.90 1.63
CA THR A 199 0.07 -9.46 1.84
C THR A 199 -1.18 -8.77 2.38
N ASN A 200 -1.00 -7.56 2.91
CA ASN A 200 -2.09 -6.72 3.41
C ASN A 200 -2.76 -5.85 2.32
N ILE A 201 -2.46 -6.03 1.02
CA ILE A 201 -2.96 -5.16 -0.06
C ILE A 201 -4.48 -5.12 -0.10
N GLU A 202 -5.15 -6.26 0.00
CA GLU A 202 -6.61 -6.35 -0.03
C GLU A 202 -7.26 -5.65 1.17
N PHE A 203 -6.65 -5.82 2.35
CA PHE A 203 -7.05 -5.10 3.56
C PHE A 203 -6.91 -3.59 3.38
N LEU A 204 -5.79 -3.11 2.83
CA LEU A 204 -5.57 -1.69 2.54
C LEU A 204 -6.60 -1.14 1.54
N TYR A 205 -6.91 -1.90 0.49
CA TYR A 205 -7.93 -1.55 -0.48
C TYR A 205 -9.31 -1.43 0.17
N THR A 206 -9.70 -2.41 0.98
CA THR A 206 -10.97 -2.42 1.69
C THR A 206 -11.07 -1.25 2.68
N LEU A 207 -10.00 -0.99 3.42
CA LEU A 207 -9.90 0.14 4.34
C LEU A 207 -10.08 1.48 3.60
N ALA A 208 -9.31 1.71 2.55
CA ALA A 208 -9.36 2.94 1.75
C ALA A 208 -10.73 3.16 1.07
N ASN A 209 -11.45 2.08 0.75
CA ASN A 209 -12.79 2.13 0.16
C ASN A 209 -13.92 2.21 1.18
N SER A 210 -13.67 1.98 2.47
CA SER A 210 -14.67 1.96 3.52
C SER A 210 -15.35 3.33 3.67
N ALA A 211 -16.67 3.33 3.93
CA ALA A 211 -17.41 4.57 4.13
C ALA A 211 -16.89 5.42 5.31
N PRO A 212 -16.52 4.82 6.47
CA PRO A 212 -15.92 5.58 7.56
C PRO A 212 -14.61 6.28 7.20
N PHE A 213 -13.74 5.64 6.40
CA PHE A 213 -12.48 6.25 5.96
C PHE A 213 -12.72 7.39 4.96
N LYS A 214 -13.66 7.21 4.03
CA LYS A 214 -14.07 8.25 3.07
C LYS A 214 -14.72 9.45 3.74
N SER A 215 -15.50 9.22 4.82
CA SER A 215 -16.15 10.28 5.59
C SER A 215 -15.28 10.86 6.71
N GLU A 216 -13.98 10.54 6.71
CA GLU A 216 -12.98 11.16 7.59
C GLU A 216 -13.22 10.93 9.10
N GLN A 217 -13.91 9.84 9.45
CA GLN A 217 -14.14 9.41 10.84
C GLN A 217 -12.93 8.60 11.34
N ILE A 218 -11.76 9.24 11.34
CA ILE A 218 -10.49 8.58 11.60
C ILE A 218 -10.02 8.92 13.02
N ASP A 219 -9.67 7.88 13.77
CA ASP A 219 -9.00 7.97 15.07
C ASP A 219 -8.08 6.76 15.28
N THR A 220 -7.34 6.75 16.39
CA THR A 220 -6.39 5.65 16.71
C THR A 220 -7.04 4.29 16.90
N GLY A 221 -8.35 4.23 17.16
CA GLY A 221 -9.16 3.01 17.26
C GLY A 221 -9.89 2.64 15.97
N PHE A 222 -9.60 3.31 14.85
CA PHE A 222 -10.34 3.17 13.59
C PHE A 222 -10.45 1.72 13.12
N ILE A 223 -9.35 0.99 13.09
CA ILE A 223 -9.32 -0.40 12.60
C ILE A 223 -10.14 -1.31 13.50
N GLU A 224 -9.99 -1.20 14.83
CA GLU A 224 -10.74 -2.01 15.80
C GLU A 224 -12.25 -1.77 15.71
N LYS A 225 -12.66 -0.50 15.61
CA LYS A 225 -14.07 -0.11 15.50
C LYS A 225 -14.73 -0.61 14.22
N ASN A 226 -13.99 -0.74 13.14
CA ASN A 226 -14.48 -1.09 11.82
C ASN A 226 -14.07 -2.50 11.36
N GLN A 227 -13.56 -3.35 12.26
CA GLN A 227 -13.04 -4.67 11.92
C GLN A 227 -14.02 -5.50 11.08
N HIS A 228 -15.32 -5.44 11.40
CA HIS A 228 -16.38 -6.15 10.68
C HIS A 228 -16.57 -5.72 9.22
N LEU A 229 -16.10 -4.52 8.84
CA LEU A 229 -16.12 -4.01 7.45
C LEU A 229 -14.82 -4.31 6.72
N LEU A 230 -13.72 -4.51 7.46
CA LEU A 230 -12.37 -4.61 6.92
C LEU A 230 -11.93 -6.07 6.69
N MET A 231 -12.54 -7.03 7.40
CA MET A 231 -12.29 -8.45 7.20
C MET A 231 -13.23 -8.99 6.13
N LEU A 232 -12.66 -9.42 5.03
CA LEU A 232 -13.43 -9.97 3.91
C LEU A 232 -13.90 -11.40 4.23
N ASN A 233 -15.15 -11.68 3.86
CA ASN A 233 -15.65 -13.04 3.90
C ASN A 233 -15.28 -13.72 2.56
N ASP A 234 -14.13 -14.40 2.56
CA ASP A 234 -13.47 -14.95 1.35
C ASP A 234 -14.36 -15.89 0.52
N GLU A 235 -15.25 -16.68 1.15
CA GLU A 235 -15.98 -17.73 0.45
C GLU A 235 -16.89 -17.23 -0.69
N GLN A 236 -17.56 -16.10 -0.51
CA GLN A 236 -18.45 -15.55 -1.54
C GLN A 236 -17.67 -15.00 -2.74
N HIS A 237 -16.53 -14.39 -2.49
CA HIS A 237 -15.66 -13.84 -3.53
C HIS A 237 -14.97 -14.95 -4.31
N ILE A 238 -14.47 -15.98 -3.63
CA ILE A 238 -13.84 -17.15 -4.24
C ILE A 238 -14.83 -17.81 -5.20
N ASN A 239 -16.05 -18.13 -4.76
CA ASN A 239 -17.05 -18.78 -5.60
C ASN A 239 -17.41 -17.99 -6.87
N ALA A 240 -17.40 -16.66 -6.80
CA ALA A 240 -17.62 -15.81 -7.97
C ALA A 240 -16.46 -15.80 -8.96
N LEU A 241 -15.24 -16.05 -8.50
CA LEU A 241 -14.03 -16.03 -9.34
C LEU A 241 -13.68 -17.41 -9.92
N LEU A 242 -14.14 -18.52 -9.31
CA LEU A 242 -13.84 -19.88 -9.77
C LEU A 242 -14.13 -20.13 -11.27
N PRO A 243 -15.26 -19.67 -11.85
CA PRO A 243 -15.53 -19.88 -13.27
C PRO A 243 -14.52 -19.17 -14.17
N MET A 244 -14.08 -17.97 -13.76
CA MET A 244 -13.11 -17.18 -14.51
C MET A 244 -11.72 -17.80 -14.43
N ALA A 245 -11.33 -18.28 -13.26
CA ALA A 245 -10.06 -18.99 -13.04
C ALA A 245 -10.00 -20.28 -13.88
N ALA A 246 -11.09 -21.06 -13.89
CA ALA A 246 -11.20 -22.27 -14.69
C ALA A 246 -11.07 -21.97 -16.20
N LEU A 247 -11.79 -20.95 -16.67
CA LEU A 247 -11.71 -20.51 -18.08
C LEU A 247 -10.28 -20.07 -18.45
N TYR A 248 -9.63 -19.30 -17.59
CA TYR A 248 -8.25 -18.86 -17.80
C TYR A 248 -7.29 -20.05 -17.93
N LEU A 249 -7.37 -21.04 -17.04
CA LEU A 249 -6.53 -22.23 -17.08
C LEU A 249 -6.76 -23.05 -18.35
N MET A 250 -8.01 -23.20 -18.77
CA MET A 250 -8.33 -23.89 -20.04
C MET A 250 -7.73 -23.18 -21.24
N LEU A 251 -7.93 -21.84 -21.35
CA LEU A 251 -7.39 -21.07 -22.47
C LEU A 251 -5.87 -21.05 -22.48
N SER A 252 -5.24 -20.94 -21.33
CA SER A 252 -3.79 -21.00 -21.19
C SER A 252 -3.22 -22.35 -21.61
N GLY A 253 -3.86 -23.44 -21.18
CA GLY A 253 -3.47 -24.80 -21.59
C GLY A 253 -3.64 -25.03 -23.09
N GLN A 254 -4.72 -24.53 -23.70
CA GLN A 254 -4.91 -24.59 -25.17
C GLN A 254 -3.84 -23.80 -25.90
N HIS A 255 -3.49 -22.61 -25.43
CA HIS A 255 -2.45 -21.79 -26.06
C HIS A 255 -1.07 -22.44 -25.96
N GLU A 256 -0.74 -23.02 -24.83
CA GLU A 256 0.52 -23.76 -24.62
C GLU A 256 0.61 -25.00 -25.55
N ASN A 257 -0.48 -25.73 -25.67
CA ASN A 257 -0.56 -26.89 -26.57
C ASN A 257 -0.40 -26.49 -28.04
N GLN A 258 -1.06 -25.41 -28.48
CA GLN A 258 -0.90 -24.88 -29.83
C GLN A 258 0.54 -24.42 -30.09
N TYR A 259 1.19 -23.79 -29.12
CA TYR A 259 2.60 -23.39 -29.24
C TYR A 259 3.55 -24.59 -29.32
N LYS A 260 3.31 -25.65 -28.53
CA LYS A 260 4.07 -26.91 -28.62
C LYS A 260 3.86 -27.61 -29.95
N ALA A 261 2.63 -27.65 -30.46
CA ALA A 261 2.28 -28.23 -31.75
C ALA A 261 2.93 -27.50 -32.91
N ALA A 262 2.96 -26.16 -32.88
CA ALA A 262 3.61 -25.33 -33.92
C ALA A 262 5.14 -25.57 -33.98
N LYS A 263 5.76 -25.98 -32.89
CA LYS A 263 7.19 -26.33 -32.84
C LYS A 263 7.49 -27.76 -33.32
N ASN A 264 6.48 -28.64 -33.35
CA ASN A 264 6.67 -30.04 -33.81
C ASN A 264 6.39 -30.14 -35.30
N ILE A 265 7.42 -29.90 -36.12
CA ILE A 265 7.35 -29.89 -37.57
C ILE A 265 6.94 -31.26 -38.16
N GLN A 266 7.16 -32.36 -37.44
CA GLN A 266 6.87 -33.75 -37.91
C GLN A 266 5.41 -34.14 -37.76
N ASP A 267 4.65 -33.52 -36.82
CA ASP A 267 3.26 -33.86 -36.54
C ASP A 267 2.40 -32.61 -36.22
N GLN A 268 2.49 -31.64 -37.08
CA GLN A 268 1.84 -30.33 -36.92
C GLN A 268 0.28 -30.43 -36.89
N TYR A 269 -0.27 -31.45 -37.51
CA TYR A 269 -1.72 -31.66 -37.63
C TYR A 269 -2.24 -32.82 -36.78
N SER A 270 -1.47 -33.28 -35.79
CA SER A 270 -1.91 -34.34 -34.89
C SER A 270 -3.19 -33.95 -34.14
N PRO A 271 -4.22 -34.80 -34.15
CA PRO A 271 -5.42 -34.57 -33.33
C PRO A 271 -5.09 -34.41 -31.84
N TRP A 272 -4.00 -35.00 -31.38
CA TRP A 272 -3.53 -34.91 -29.99
C TRP A 272 -2.95 -33.54 -29.63
N SER A 273 -2.64 -32.74 -30.62
CA SER A 273 -2.17 -31.37 -30.46
C SER A 273 -3.30 -30.36 -30.26
N PHE A 274 -4.54 -30.74 -30.55
CA PHE A 274 -5.72 -29.93 -30.32
C PHE A 274 -6.20 -30.11 -28.89
N GLY A 275 -5.87 -29.18 -28.01
CA GLY A 275 -6.33 -29.17 -26.60
C GLY A 275 -7.83 -28.86 -26.42
N ASN A 276 -8.68 -29.14 -27.43
CA ASN A 276 -10.10 -28.85 -27.40
C ASN A 276 -10.94 -30.00 -26.80
N ALA A 277 -10.30 -31.09 -26.38
CA ALA A 277 -10.89 -32.26 -25.75
C ALA A 277 -12.16 -32.81 -26.47
N TRP A 278 -12.24 -32.59 -27.79
CA TRP A 278 -13.39 -33.00 -28.62
C TRP A 278 -13.69 -34.49 -28.49
N ARG A 279 -14.95 -34.83 -28.30
CA ARG A 279 -15.46 -36.20 -28.31
C ARG A 279 -16.64 -36.32 -29.28
N ALA A 280 -16.71 -37.46 -30.00
CA ALA A 280 -17.82 -37.72 -30.90
C ALA A 280 -19.08 -38.08 -30.09
N ASN A 281 -20.20 -37.38 -30.38
CA ASN A 281 -21.52 -37.63 -29.83
C ASN A 281 -21.73 -37.43 -28.31
N GLU A 282 -20.79 -36.76 -27.61
CA GLU A 282 -20.91 -36.44 -26.18
C GLU A 282 -20.61 -34.97 -25.92
N GLN A 283 -21.30 -34.38 -24.95
CA GLN A 283 -20.82 -33.12 -24.36
C GLN A 283 -19.56 -33.38 -23.62
N HIS A 284 -18.51 -32.62 -23.91
CA HIS A 284 -17.30 -32.71 -23.13
C HIS A 284 -17.48 -31.88 -21.87
N LEU A 285 -17.49 -32.53 -20.73
CA LEU A 285 -17.43 -31.90 -19.42
C LEU A 285 -16.09 -32.24 -18.77
N GLN A 286 -15.33 -31.25 -18.44
CA GLN A 286 -14.05 -31.40 -17.75
C GLN A 286 -14.18 -30.89 -16.33
N ASN A 287 -13.81 -31.67 -15.35
CA ASN A 287 -13.71 -31.24 -13.97
C ASN A 287 -12.29 -30.72 -13.74
N LEU A 288 -12.21 -29.47 -13.32
CA LEU A 288 -10.97 -28.84 -12.88
C LEU A 288 -10.96 -28.73 -11.36
N GLU A 289 -9.92 -29.25 -10.73
CA GLU A 289 -9.70 -29.06 -9.29
C GLU A 289 -8.82 -27.81 -9.07
N LEU A 290 -9.39 -26.82 -8.41
CA LEU A 290 -8.73 -25.54 -8.10
C LEU A 290 -8.48 -25.50 -6.59
N ALA A 291 -7.22 -25.36 -6.20
CA ALA A 291 -6.85 -25.12 -4.81
C ALA A 291 -6.74 -23.61 -4.55
N VAL A 292 -7.43 -23.14 -3.51
CA VAL A 292 -7.36 -21.74 -3.04
C VAL A 292 -7.11 -21.78 -1.54
N GLY A 293 -5.91 -21.43 -1.11
CA GLY A 293 -5.47 -21.66 0.28
C GLY A 293 -5.53 -23.14 0.61
N ASP A 294 -6.18 -23.49 1.71
CA ASP A 294 -6.36 -24.88 2.17
C ASP A 294 -7.60 -25.57 1.57
N ASN A 295 -8.40 -24.85 0.81
CA ASN A 295 -9.65 -25.35 0.24
C ASN A 295 -9.46 -25.82 -1.22
N THR A 296 -10.12 -26.94 -1.59
CA THR A 296 -10.14 -27.43 -2.97
C THR A 296 -11.57 -27.33 -3.52
N PHE A 297 -11.70 -26.74 -4.68
CA PHE A 297 -12.97 -26.55 -5.39
C PHE A 297 -12.95 -27.33 -6.70
N THR A 298 -14.04 -28.03 -7.00
CA THR A 298 -14.23 -28.68 -8.29
C THR A 298 -15.10 -27.82 -9.18
N VAL A 299 -14.55 -27.35 -10.30
CA VAL A 299 -15.30 -26.58 -11.30
C VAL A 299 -15.50 -27.43 -12.53
N GLN A 300 -16.77 -27.61 -12.93
CA GLN A 300 -17.13 -28.29 -14.16
C GLN A 300 -17.23 -27.30 -15.32
N VAL A 301 -16.50 -27.53 -16.38
CA VAL A 301 -16.40 -26.66 -17.56
C VAL A 301 -16.75 -27.42 -18.83
#